data_41aacf50cc1a80e0094bb8bb3008e681
#
_entry.id   41aacf50cc1a80e0094bb8bb3008e681
#
_cell.length_a   1.000
_cell.length_b   1.000
_cell.length_c   1.000
_cell.angle_alpha   90.00
_cell.angle_beta   90.00
_cell.angle_gamma   90.00
#
_symmetry.space_group_name_H-M   'P 1'
#
loop_
_entity.id
_entity.type
_entity.pdbx_description
1 polymer ?
#
loop_
_entity_poly.entity_id
_entity_poly.type
_entity_poly.pdbx_seq_one_letter_code
_entity_poly.pdbx_strand_id
1 'polypeptide(L)'
;KPWMVYAHEWLQLGIGTIEALPLKDDLSPAGKPRVLFRADAADWVVGQTQPEGDTGYVTDGPELFRTKTGTLLMLWSSWGKDGYVQAQARSTSGTLAGPWEQLGPLIERDSGHGMLFRAFDGRLMLVLHRPFKRALAKFYEMRDGSDRLEVVREAVELDGEAYPTHGCPMEARDAGC
;
A
#
# COMPACT_ATOMS: atom_id res chain seq x y z
N LYS A 1 20.74 -11.56 -0.89
CA LYS A 1 19.82 -12.45 -0.14
C LYS A 1 18.41 -11.92 -0.28
N PRO A 2 17.41 -12.76 -0.56
CA PRO A 2 16.03 -12.33 -0.67
C PRO A 2 15.45 -11.98 0.71
N TRP A 3 14.42 -11.12 0.68
CA TRP A 3 13.66 -10.70 1.84
C TRP A 3 12.17 -10.76 1.50
N MET A 4 11.35 -11.17 2.44
CA MET A 4 9.91 -10.99 2.39
C MET A 4 9.54 -9.77 3.23
N VAL A 5 8.87 -8.79 2.62
CA VAL A 5 8.31 -7.62 3.32
C VAL A 5 6.80 -7.79 3.36
N TYR A 6 6.21 -7.62 4.52
CA TYR A 6 4.79 -7.90 4.72
C TYR A 6 4.19 -7.03 5.84
N ALA A 7 2.88 -6.89 5.82
CA ALA A 7 2.13 -6.32 6.92
C ALA A 7 1.83 -7.42 7.96
N HIS A 8 2.16 -7.17 9.22
CA HIS A 8 1.75 -8.03 10.32
C HIS A 8 0.42 -7.52 10.88
N GLU A 9 -0.51 -8.42 10.97
CA GLU A 9 -1.93 -8.18 11.19
C GLU A 9 -2.20 -7.40 12.48
N TRP A 10 -2.89 -6.28 12.37
CA TRP A 10 -3.26 -5.40 13.47
C TRP A 10 -4.30 -6.01 14.42
N LEU A 11 -5.13 -6.94 13.96
CA LEU A 11 -6.07 -7.69 14.81
C LEU A 11 -5.35 -8.53 15.88
N GLN A 12 -4.12 -8.96 15.59
CA GLN A 12 -3.30 -9.72 16.54
C GLN A 12 -2.50 -8.83 17.47
N LEU A 13 -2.04 -7.67 17.00
CA LEU A 13 -1.11 -6.80 17.70
C LEU A 13 -1.76 -5.53 18.28
N GLY A 14 -2.97 -5.20 17.88
CA GLY A 14 -3.61 -3.90 18.13
C GLY A 14 -3.02 -2.78 17.28
N ILE A 15 -1.71 -2.76 17.08
CA ILE A 15 -1.01 -1.83 16.18
C ILE A 15 -0.26 -2.65 15.15
N GLY A 16 -0.71 -2.57 13.90
CA GLY A 16 -0.08 -3.24 12.78
C GLY A 16 1.36 -2.77 12.55
N THR A 17 2.19 -3.67 12.02
CA THR A 17 3.59 -3.39 11.69
C THR A 17 3.87 -3.77 10.25
N ILE A 18 4.81 -3.07 9.63
CA ILE A 18 5.48 -3.58 8.44
C ILE A 18 6.77 -4.25 8.89
N GLU A 19 6.95 -5.49 8.45
CA GLU A 19 8.06 -6.34 8.85
C GLU A 19 8.84 -6.86 7.65
N ALA A 20 10.10 -7.22 7.90
CA ALA A 20 10.96 -7.88 6.92
C ALA A 20 11.52 -9.18 7.49
N LEU A 21 11.32 -10.27 6.78
CA LEU A 21 11.85 -11.60 7.08
C LEU A 21 12.98 -11.93 6.11
N PRO A 22 14.21 -12.19 6.60
CA PRO A 22 15.28 -12.65 5.73
C PRO A 22 15.00 -14.07 5.25
N LEU A 23 15.27 -14.33 3.98
CA LEU A 23 15.06 -15.63 3.36
C LEU A 23 16.39 -16.23 2.88
N LYS A 24 16.43 -17.56 2.78
CA LYS A 24 17.46 -18.29 2.05
C LYS A 24 17.17 -18.27 0.54
N ASP A 25 18.07 -18.81 -0.25
CA ASP A 25 17.90 -18.87 -1.71
C ASP A 25 16.75 -19.77 -2.14
N ASP A 26 16.37 -20.75 -1.30
CA ASP A 26 15.19 -21.61 -1.47
C ASP A 26 13.88 -20.98 -0.95
N LEU A 27 13.94 -19.69 -0.57
CA LEU A 27 12.86 -18.88 0.01
C LEU A 27 12.37 -19.35 1.38
N SER A 28 13.04 -20.30 2.03
CA SER A 28 12.76 -20.63 3.43
C SER A 28 13.31 -19.54 4.37
N PRO A 29 12.75 -19.39 5.59
CA PRO A 29 13.22 -18.39 6.54
C PRO A 29 14.71 -18.56 6.89
N ALA A 30 15.47 -17.46 6.88
CA ALA A 30 16.89 -17.40 7.25
C ALA A 30 17.14 -16.74 8.60
N GLY A 31 16.08 -16.36 9.31
CA GLY A 31 16.19 -15.72 10.62
C GLY A 31 14.82 -15.31 11.16
N LYS A 32 14.81 -14.41 12.14
CA LYS A 32 13.58 -13.84 12.70
C LYS A 32 13.16 -12.59 11.90
N PRO A 33 11.85 -12.29 11.82
CA PRO A 33 11.39 -11.04 11.26
C PRO A 33 11.91 -9.84 12.05
N ARG A 34 11.98 -8.70 11.37
CA ARG A 34 12.32 -7.39 11.96
C ARG A 34 11.19 -6.43 11.67
N VAL A 35 10.74 -5.73 12.69
CA VAL A 35 9.83 -4.59 12.51
C VAL A 35 10.58 -3.48 11.80
N LEU A 36 10.04 -3.01 10.68
CA LEU A 36 10.56 -1.84 9.95
C LEU A 36 9.95 -0.55 10.51
N PHE A 37 8.63 -0.54 10.68
CA PHE A 37 7.88 0.51 11.37
C PHE A 37 6.49 0.00 11.79
N ARG A 38 5.83 0.78 12.62
CA ARG A 38 4.48 0.56 13.12
C ARG A 38 3.53 1.55 12.47
N ALA A 39 2.23 1.23 12.43
CA ALA A 39 1.20 2.13 11.89
C ALA A 39 1.18 3.49 12.59
N ASP A 40 1.36 3.51 13.91
CA ASP A 40 1.37 4.72 14.74
C ASP A 40 2.63 5.59 14.60
N ALA A 41 3.59 5.19 13.77
CA ALA A 41 4.72 6.02 13.37
C ALA A 41 4.34 7.14 12.38
N ALA A 42 3.14 7.06 11.79
CA ALA A 42 2.62 8.05 10.85
C ALA A 42 1.48 8.84 11.49
N ASP A 43 1.64 10.15 11.62
CA ASP A 43 0.73 11.07 12.29
C ASP A 43 -0.64 11.24 11.60
N TRP A 44 -0.74 10.86 10.32
CA TRP A 44 -1.99 10.86 9.56
C TRP A 44 -2.85 9.60 9.78
N VAL A 45 -2.31 8.56 10.39
CA VAL A 45 -3.04 7.30 10.62
C VAL A 45 -4.07 7.46 11.73
N VAL A 46 -5.28 6.99 11.47
CA VAL A 46 -6.40 7.00 12.43
C VAL A 46 -6.75 5.57 12.81
N GLY A 47 -6.82 5.33 14.11
CA GLY A 47 -7.22 4.02 14.63
C GLY A 47 -8.66 3.67 14.25
N GLN A 48 -8.88 2.38 14.01
CA GLN A 48 -10.17 1.80 13.68
C GLN A 48 -10.72 1.02 14.87
N THR A 49 -12.03 1.17 15.14
CA THR A 49 -12.67 0.37 16.19
C THR A 49 -12.73 -1.08 15.76
N GLN A 50 -12.19 -1.96 16.57
CA GLN A 50 -12.25 -3.42 16.40
C GLN A 50 -13.61 -3.98 16.88
N PRO A 51 -13.99 -5.20 16.47
CA PRO A 51 -15.22 -5.83 16.92
C PRO A 51 -15.34 -5.94 18.45
N GLU A 52 -14.22 -6.12 19.14
CA GLU A 52 -14.11 -6.20 20.59
C GLU A 52 -14.18 -4.84 21.30
N GLY A 53 -14.22 -3.73 20.54
CA GLY A 53 -14.31 -2.36 21.02
C GLY A 53 -12.98 -1.65 21.22
N ASP A 54 -11.85 -2.33 21.08
CA ASP A 54 -10.53 -1.74 21.14
C ASP A 54 -10.20 -0.93 19.87
N THR A 55 -9.20 -0.08 19.95
CA THR A 55 -8.71 0.66 18.80
C THR A 55 -7.53 -0.06 18.17
N GLY A 56 -7.65 -0.38 16.88
CA GLY A 56 -6.59 -0.97 16.08
C GLY A 56 -6.03 -0.01 15.03
N TYR A 57 -4.74 -0.11 14.75
CA TYR A 57 -4.05 0.70 13.74
C TYR A 57 -3.54 -0.20 12.63
N VAL A 58 -4.05 0.01 11.42
CA VAL A 58 -3.80 -0.87 10.27
C VAL A 58 -2.46 -0.56 9.61
N THR A 59 -1.72 -1.59 9.19
CA THR A 59 -0.70 -1.52 8.13
C THR A 59 -1.06 -2.49 7.03
N ASP A 60 -0.86 -2.10 5.77
CA ASP A 60 -1.28 -2.93 4.65
C ASP A 60 -0.45 -2.68 3.39
N GLY A 61 -0.41 -3.66 2.48
CA GLY A 61 0.11 -3.60 1.13
C GLY A 61 1.52 -3.00 0.96
N PRO A 62 2.55 -3.44 1.70
CA PRO A 62 3.89 -2.90 1.52
C PRO A 62 4.50 -3.28 0.18
N GLU A 63 4.95 -2.29 -0.59
CA GLU A 63 5.71 -2.48 -1.82
C GLU A 63 6.97 -1.63 -1.81
N LEU A 64 8.11 -2.23 -2.10
CA LEU A 64 9.39 -1.55 -2.20
C LEU A 64 9.63 -1.00 -3.61
N PHE A 65 10.04 0.26 -3.67
CA PHE A 65 10.43 0.91 -4.91
C PHE A 65 11.79 1.61 -4.74
N ARG A 66 12.66 1.47 -5.73
CA ARG A 66 13.92 2.21 -5.76
C ARG A 66 13.85 3.26 -6.85
N THR A 67 14.03 4.51 -6.45
CA THR A 67 14.03 5.66 -7.38
C THR A 67 15.22 5.61 -8.31
N LYS A 68 15.17 6.40 -9.37
CA LYS A 68 16.29 6.56 -10.32
C LYS A 68 17.59 7.09 -9.68
N THR A 69 17.47 7.75 -8.52
CA THR A 69 18.63 8.24 -7.74
C THR A 69 19.11 7.28 -6.67
N GLY A 70 18.45 6.10 -6.55
CA GLY A 70 18.81 5.07 -5.60
C GLY A 70 18.12 5.16 -4.24
N THR A 71 17.26 6.15 -4.01
CA THR A 71 16.46 6.24 -2.79
C THR A 71 15.51 5.05 -2.67
N LEU A 72 15.51 4.38 -1.52
CA LEU A 72 14.58 3.28 -1.26
C LEU A 72 13.30 3.82 -0.63
N LEU A 73 12.20 3.62 -1.32
CA LEU A 73 10.86 3.95 -0.88
C LEU A 73 10.06 2.69 -0.56
N MET A 74 9.02 2.84 0.24
CA MET A 74 8.00 1.86 0.47
C MET A 74 6.63 2.50 0.29
N LEU A 75 5.82 1.95 -0.59
CA LEU A 75 4.38 2.19 -0.59
C LEU A 75 3.76 1.35 0.51
N TRP A 76 2.75 1.87 1.16
CA TRP A 76 1.94 1.16 2.15
C TRP A 76 0.61 1.85 2.35
N SER A 77 -0.33 1.19 3.00
CA SER A 77 -1.67 1.71 3.20
C SER A 77 -2.13 1.59 4.64
N SER A 78 -3.02 2.49 5.03
CA SER A 78 -3.69 2.50 6.31
C SER A 78 -4.97 3.35 6.23
N TRP A 79 -5.65 3.51 7.36
CA TRP A 79 -6.80 4.41 7.49
C TRP A 79 -6.35 5.80 7.89
N GLY A 80 -6.78 6.80 7.13
CA GLY A 80 -6.71 8.22 7.48
C GLY A 80 -8.07 8.73 7.95
N LYS A 81 -8.16 10.05 8.17
CA LYS A 81 -9.37 10.72 8.65
C LYS A 81 -10.58 10.51 7.71
N ASP A 82 -10.36 10.55 6.41
CA ASP A 82 -11.41 10.56 5.39
C ASP A 82 -11.47 9.23 4.59
N GLY A 83 -11.05 8.13 5.20
CA GLY A 83 -11.08 6.80 4.60
C GLY A 83 -9.71 6.16 4.42
N TYR A 84 -9.65 5.14 3.58
CA TYR A 84 -8.43 4.40 3.30
C TYR A 84 -7.44 5.23 2.46
N VAL A 85 -6.14 5.06 2.71
CA VAL A 85 -5.08 5.93 2.20
C VAL A 85 -3.94 5.11 1.62
N GLN A 86 -3.48 5.50 0.43
CA GLN A 86 -2.18 5.10 -0.11
C GLN A 86 -1.13 6.09 0.33
N ALA A 87 -0.11 5.63 1.02
CA ALA A 87 0.99 6.45 1.51
C ALA A 87 2.35 5.93 1.06
N GLN A 88 3.39 6.67 1.39
CA GLN A 88 4.77 6.28 1.14
C GLN A 88 5.67 6.62 2.33
N ALA A 89 6.69 5.78 2.51
CA ALA A 89 7.78 6.01 3.45
C ALA A 89 9.13 5.93 2.73
N ARG A 90 10.16 6.58 3.28
CA ARG A 90 11.51 6.63 2.75
C ARG A 90 12.52 6.05 3.73
N SER A 91 13.37 5.16 3.26
CA SER A 91 14.52 4.71 4.05
C SER A 91 15.60 5.80 4.05
N THR A 92 15.92 6.33 5.24
CA THR A 92 16.95 7.37 5.38
C THR A 92 18.37 6.84 5.22
N SER A 93 18.59 5.54 5.44
CA SER A 93 19.87 4.87 5.17
C SER A 93 19.99 4.33 3.72
N GLY A 94 18.90 4.34 2.94
CA GLY A 94 18.83 3.70 1.63
C GLY A 94 18.80 2.18 1.66
N THR A 95 18.72 1.57 2.87
CA THR A 95 18.63 0.12 3.07
C THR A 95 17.28 -0.30 3.64
N LEU A 96 16.95 -1.59 3.53
CA LEU A 96 15.71 -2.15 4.09
C LEU A 96 15.61 -1.95 5.61
N ALA A 97 16.73 -1.93 6.30
CA ALA A 97 16.74 -1.75 7.76
C ALA A 97 16.24 -0.38 8.23
N GLY A 98 16.12 0.61 7.35
CA GLY A 98 15.70 1.95 7.72
C GLY A 98 16.81 2.76 8.42
N PRO A 99 16.50 3.73 9.24
CA PRO A 99 15.14 4.15 9.67
C PRO A 99 14.22 4.54 8.51
N TRP A 100 12.91 4.41 8.75
CA TRP A 100 11.87 4.75 7.79
C TRP A 100 11.18 6.06 8.18
N GLU A 101 11.30 7.07 7.33
CA GLU A 101 10.62 8.34 7.46
C GLU A 101 9.27 8.28 6.75
N GLN A 102 8.20 8.64 7.43
CA GLN A 102 6.86 8.72 6.84
C GLN A 102 6.72 10.01 6.03
N LEU A 103 6.43 9.89 4.73
CA LEU A 103 6.32 11.03 3.82
C LEU A 103 4.87 11.55 3.67
N GLY A 104 3.95 10.95 4.41
CA GLY A 104 2.53 11.30 4.36
C GLY A 104 1.76 10.65 3.22
N PRO A 105 0.47 10.96 3.13
CA PRO A 105 -0.43 10.45 2.11
C PRO A 105 0.03 10.79 0.68
N LEU A 106 -0.08 9.81 -0.19
CA LEU A 106 0.12 9.96 -1.64
C LEU A 106 -1.22 10.13 -2.35
N ILE A 107 -2.22 9.32 -1.96
CA ILE A 107 -3.60 9.40 -2.43
C ILE A 107 -4.52 9.09 -1.24
N GLU A 108 -5.40 10.03 -0.91
CA GLU A 108 -6.36 9.89 0.19
C GLU A 108 -7.67 9.29 -0.30
N ARG A 109 -8.64 9.94 -0.71
CA ARG A 109 -9.89 9.60 -1.42
C ARG A 109 -10.43 8.17 -1.24
N ASP A 110 -10.34 7.58 -0.04
CA ASP A 110 -10.76 6.20 0.27
C ASP A 110 -10.13 5.15 -0.66
N SER A 111 -8.81 5.22 -0.84
CA SER A 111 -8.07 4.44 -1.81
C SER A 111 -6.72 3.95 -1.29
N GLY A 112 -6.33 2.75 -1.68
CA GLY A 112 -5.05 2.20 -1.24
C GLY A 112 -4.76 0.81 -1.77
N HIS A 113 -3.85 0.12 -1.08
CA HIS A 113 -3.33 -1.20 -1.42
C HIS A 113 -2.82 -1.25 -2.86
N GLY A 114 -2.08 -0.20 -3.22
CA GLY A 114 -1.62 0.01 -4.58
C GLY A 114 -0.33 -0.71 -4.90
N MET A 115 -0.11 -0.91 -6.19
CA MET A 115 1.10 -1.49 -6.75
C MET A 115 1.60 -0.65 -7.93
N LEU A 116 2.92 -0.40 -7.96
CA LEU A 116 3.58 0.27 -9.06
C LEU A 116 3.90 -0.71 -10.19
N PHE A 117 3.78 -0.21 -11.41
CA PHE A 117 4.23 -0.95 -12.59
C PHE A 117 4.70 0.01 -13.68
N ARG A 118 5.47 -0.51 -14.63
CA ARG A 118 5.78 0.22 -15.86
C ARG A 118 4.90 -0.27 -16.98
N ALA A 119 4.18 0.68 -17.58
CA ALA A 119 3.41 0.42 -18.78
C ALA A 119 4.36 0.15 -19.98
N PHE A 120 3.84 -0.45 -21.05
CA PHE A 120 4.64 -0.77 -22.25
C PHE A 120 5.22 0.46 -22.96
N ASP A 121 4.62 1.63 -22.76
CA ASP A 121 5.12 2.91 -23.25
C ASP A 121 6.16 3.56 -22.32
N GLY A 122 6.53 2.87 -21.22
CA GLY A 122 7.56 3.30 -20.27
C GLY A 122 7.06 4.18 -19.13
N ARG A 123 5.80 4.59 -19.12
CA ARG A 123 5.23 5.38 -18.02
C ARG A 123 5.27 4.57 -16.71
N LEU A 124 5.56 5.25 -15.62
CA LEU A 124 5.40 4.69 -14.28
C LEU A 124 3.95 4.87 -13.87
N MET A 125 3.30 3.79 -13.51
CA MET A 125 1.89 3.76 -13.15
C MET A 125 1.73 3.20 -11.74
N LEU A 126 0.70 3.65 -11.04
CA LEU A 126 0.20 3.08 -9.81
C LEU A 126 -1.22 2.60 -10.07
N VAL A 127 -1.50 1.34 -9.79
CA VAL A 127 -2.85 0.81 -9.69
C VAL A 127 -3.20 0.62 -8.23
N LEU A 128 -4.40 1.01 -7.83
CA LEU A 128 -4.94 0.81 -6.49
C LEU A 128 -6.45 0.62 -6.55
N HIS A 129 -7.05 0.21 -5.45
CA HIS A 129 -8.51 0.15 -5.38
C HIS A 129 -9.11 1.44 -4.83
N ARG A 130 -10.28 1.83 -5.34
CA ARG A 130 -11.12 2.94 -4.86
C ARG A 130 -12.58 2.76 -5.32
N PRO A 131 -13.58 2.98 -4.44
CA PRO A 131 -13.43 3.17 -2.99
C PRO A 131 -13.00 1.89 -2.28
N PHE A 132 -12.83 1.92 -0.96
CA PHE A 132 -12.47 0.71 -0.18
C PHE A 132 -13.55 -0.37 -0.28
N LYS A 133 -14.80 0.00 -0.08
CA LYS A 133 -15.95 -0.91 -0.29
C LYS A 133 -16.36 -0.90 -1.77
N ARG A 134 -16.61 -2.09 -2.33
CA ARG A 134 -16.93 -2.29 -3.77
C ARG A 134 -15.81 -1.76 -4.67
N ALA A 135 -14.60 -2.09 -4.30
CA ALA A 135 -13.38 -1.62 -4.90
C ALA A 135 -13.32 -1.84 -6.42
N LEU A 136 -12.93 -0.78 -7.12
CA LEU A 136 -12.58 -0.82 -8.54
C LEU A 136 -11.12 -0.44 -8.70
N ALA A 137 -10.45 -1.02 -9.69
CA ALA A 137 -9.09 -0.61 -10.02
C ALA A 137 -9.10 0.82 -10.54
N LYS A 138 -8.22 1.66 -9.96
CA LYS A 138 -7.96 3.03 -10.40
C LYS A 138 -6.50 3.17 -10.74
N PHE A 139 -6.21 3.92 -11.79
CA PHE A 139 -4.88 4.06 -12.34
C PHE A 139 -4.39 5.50 -12.20
N TYR A 140 -3.15 5.65 -11.80
CA TYR A 140 -2.50 6.95 -11.67
C TYR A 140 -1.18 6.93 -12.40
N GLU A 141 -0.92 7.97 -13.18
CA GLU A 141 0.40 8.22 -13.75
C GLU A 141 1.29 8.83 -12.69
N MET A 142 2.47 8.25 -12.50
CA MET A 142 3.39 8.60 -11.44
C MET A 142 4.67 9.21 -12.00
N ARG A 143 5.28 10.08 -11.21
CA ARG A 143 6.64 10.58 -11.45
C ARG A 143 7.58 10.12 -10.35
N ASP A 144 8.73 9.64 -10.77
CA ASP A 144 9.87 9.41 -9.88
C ASP A 144 10.54 10.76 -9.59
N GLY A 145 10.25 11.33 -8.41
CA GLY A 145 10.75 12.62 -7.93
C GLY A 145 12.14 12.55 -7.32
N SER A 146 12.83 11.40 -7.44
CA SER A 146 14.17 11.15 -6.91
C SER A 146 14.22 10.79 -5.42
N ASP A 147 13.51 11.49 -4.55
CA ASP A 147 13.42 11.23 -3.11
C ASP A 147 12.03 10.78 -2.65
N ARG A 148 11.05 10.86 -3.55
CA ARG A 148 9.66 10.46 -3.36
C ARG A 148 8.98 10.15 -4.70
N LEU A 149 7.84 9.49 -4.63
CA LEU A 149 6.91 9.38 -5.74
C LEU A 149 5.93 10.56 -5.71
N GLU A 150 5.53 11.01 -6.89
CA GLU A 150 4.54 12.07 -7.06
C GLU A 150 3.46 11.63 -8.02
N VAL A 151 2.20 11.95 -7.70
CA VAL A 151 1.08 11.74 -8.59
C VAL A 151 1.10 12.82 -9.68
N VAL A 152 1.12 12.42 -10.94
CA VAL A 152 0.99 13.33 -12.09
C VAL A 152 -0.48 13.59 -12.38
N ARG A 153 -1.27 12.52 -12.52
CA ARG A 153 -2.71 12.57 -12.75
C ARG A 153 -3.38 11.24 -12.49
N GLU A 154 -4.68 11.24 -12.28
CA GLU A 154 -5.52 10.06 -12.41
C GLU A 154 -5.74 9.76 -13.89
N ALA A 155 -5.50 8.52 -14.31
CA ALA A 155 -5.67 8.07 -15.69
C ALA A 155 -7.07 7.49 -15.88
N VAL A 156 -8.08 8.36 -15.78
CA VAL A 156 -9.50 7.97 -15.84
C VAL A 156 -9.89 7.25 -17.12
N GLU A 157 -9.16 7.45 -18.18
CA GLU A 157 -9.33 6.76 -19.47
C GLU A 157 -8.97 5.26 -19.40
N LEU A 158 -8.29 4.84 -18.33
CA LEU A 158 -7.96 3.44 -18.05
C LEU A 158 -8.94 2.81 -17.05
N ASP A 159 -9.75 3.62 -16.41
CA ASP A 159 -10.84 3.10 -15.58
C ASP A 159 -11.75 2.30 -16.52
N GLY A 160 -11.86 0.99 -16.28
CA GLY A 160 -12.80 0.17 -17.04
C GLY A 160 -14.16 0.85 -16.98
N GLU A 161 -14.87 0.93 -18.10
CA GLU A 161 -16.28 1.29 -18.09
C GLU A 161 -16.96 0.43 -17.02
N ALA A 162 -17.84 1.05 -16.26
CA ALA A 162 -18.69 0.33 -15.32
C ALA A 162 -19.17 -0.90 -16.07
N TYR A 163 -18.70 -2.07 -15.65
CA TYR A 163 -18.79 -3.36 -16.35
C TYR A 163 -19.99 -3.40 -17.28
N PRO A 164 -19.80 -3.64 -18.59
CA PRO A 164 -20.93 -3.88 -19.47
C PRO A 164 -21.72 -5.01 -18.80
N THR A 165 -23.00 -4.81 -18.63
CA THR A 165 -23.94 -5.66 -17.89
C THR A 165 -24.17 -7.02 -18.57
N HIS A 166 -23.13 -7.67 -19.02
CA HIS A 166 -23.11 -9.09 -19.39
C HIS A 166 -22.59 -9.90 -18.22
N GLY A 167 -23.24 -9.77 -17.10
CA GLY A 167 -22.89 -10.46 -15.88
C GLY A 167 -23.75 -9.95 -14.75
N CYS A 168 -23.77 -10.70 -13.70
CA CYS A 168 -24.50 -10.46 -12.49
C CYS A 168 -24.46 -8.97 -12.08
N PRO A 169 -25.60 -8.30 -11.90
CA PRO A 169 -25.63 -6.95 -11.34
C PRO A 169 -24.87 -6.93 -10.02
N MET A 170 -24.15 -5.83 -9.76
CA MET A 170 -23.32 -5.71 -8.53
C MET A 170 -24.10 -6.00 -7.24
N GLU A 171 -25.41 -5.72 -7.23
CA GLU A 171 -26.32 -6.02 -6.11
C GLU A 171 -26.62 -7.51 -5.94
N ALA A 172 -26.40 -8.32 -6.97
CA ALA A 172 -26.65 -9.76 -6.93
C ALA A 172 -25.40 -10.59 -6.63
N ARG A 173 -24.20 -9.99 -6.58
CA ARG A 173 -22.96 -10.69 -6.20
C ARG A 173 -22.96 -11.14 -4.74
N ASP A 174 -23.64 -10.40 -3.88
CA ASP A 174 -23.84 -10.79 -2.48
C ASP A 174 -24.84 -11.95 -2.33
N ALA A 175 -25.54 -12.34 -3.40
CA ALA A 175 -26.51 -13.40 -3.45
C ALA A 175 -26.04 -14.69 -4.16
N GLY A 176 -24.74 -14.79 -4.47
CA GLY A 176 -24.14 -16.04 -5.00
C GLY A 176 -24.36 -16.28 -6.49
N CYS A 177 -24.41 -15.24 -7.31
CA CYS A 177 -24.31 -15.35 -8.77
C CYS A 177 -22.98 -15.96 -9.23
#